data_5dad1be425f2eeecdaca963824c0db20
#
_entry.id   5dad1be425f2eeecdaca963824c0db20
#
_cell.length_a   1.000
_cell.length_b   1.000
_cell.length_c   1.000
_cell.angle_alpha   90.00
_cell.angle_beta   90.00
_cell.angle_gamma   90.00
#
_symmetry.space_group_name_H-M   'P 1'
#
loop_
_entity.id
_entity.type
_entity.pdbx_description
1 polymer ?
#
loop_
_entity_poly.entity_id
_entity_poly.type
_entity_poly.pdbx_seq_one_letter_code
_entity_poly.pdbx_strand_id
1 'polypeptide(L)'
;MEQLIEFATKHWELSLAFVVTMGMLVHNLFGEKWKGYESVDPVEAINLINHKDAIFVDVRSDRERTGGHVLNSKHIPLNVLKGRIHELDKHKGKHVVVGCRSGHRSSQACGQLRKNGFEHVYNLRGGMLAWQNANLPVTTKG
;
A
#
# COMPACT_ATOMS: atom_id res chain seq x y z
N MET A 1 32.42 14.85 25.52
CA MET A 1 31.62 15.81 24.72
C MET A 1 32.49 16.60 23.73
N GLU A 2 33.56 17.18 24.19
CA GLU A 2 34.47 17.96 23.32
C GLU A 2 35.04 17.15 22.16
N GLN A 3 35.46 15.90 22.42
CA GLN A 3 35.98 15.00 21.40
C GLN A 3 34.96 14.64 20.32
N LEU A 4 33.67 14.52 20.69
CA LEU A 4 32.60 14.25 19.74
C LEU A 4 32.29 15.45 18.85
N ILE A 5 32.34 16.65 19.45
CA ILE A 5 32.14 17.91 18.72
C ILE A 5 33.30 18.14 17.74
N GLU A 6 34.53 17.91 18.22
CA GLU A 6 35.72 18.04 17.38
C GLU A 6 35.70 17.03 16.22
N PHE A 7 35.32 15.79 16.49
CA PHE A 7 35.17 14.76 15.45
C PHE A 7 34.10 15.16 14.42
N ALA A 8 32.92 15.60 14.88
CA ALA A 8 31.82 16.00 14.01
C ALA A 8 32.19 17.21 13.13
N THR A 9 32.93 18.17 13.65
CA THR A 9 33.38 19.34 12.89
C THR A 9 34.51 19.02 11.91
N LYS A 10 35.41 18.14 12.30
CA LYS A 10 36.56 17.74 11.48
C LYS A 10 36.17 16.77 10.35
N HIS A 11 35.12 15.98 10.58
CA HIS A 11 34.60 14.99 9.62
C HIS A 11 33.10 15.24 9.31
N TRP A 12 32.77 16.48 8.99
CA TRP A 12 31.38 16.88 8.72
C TRP A 12 30.72 16.03 7.60
N GLU A 13 31.52 15.58 6.62
CA GLU A 13 31.06 14.74 5.53
C GLU A 13 30.52 13.39 6.02
N LEU A 14 31.25 12.75 6.96
CA LEU A 14 30.84 11.49 7.58
C LEU A 14 29.59 11.68 8.46
N SER A 15 29.55 12.79 9.19
CA SER A 15 28.41 13.14 10.03
C SER A 15 27.16 13.37 9.18
N LEU A 16 27.30 14.08 8.05
CA LEU A 16 26.21 14.29 7.12
C LEU A 16 25.73 12.97 6.50
N ALA A 17 26.64 12.11 6.05
CA ALA A 17 26.32 10.79 5.51
C ALA A 17 25.56 9.94 6.54
N PHE A 18 25.98 9.96 7.80
CA PHE A 18 25.32 9.25 8.89
C PHE A 18 23.88 9.75 9.11
N VAL A 19 23.68 11.07 9.16
CA VAL A 19 22.34 11.68 9.34
C VAL A 19 21.43 11.33 8.18
N VAL A 20 21.91 11.40 6.95
CA VAL A 20 21.13 11.07 5.73
C VAL A 20 20.74 9.58 5.77
N THR A 21 21.69 8.69 6.05
CA THR A 21 21.44 7.24 6.12
C THR A 21 20.45 6.90 7.24
N MET A 22 20.62 7.52 8.40
CA MET A 22 19.72 7.34 9.54
C MET A 22 18.31 7.84 9.21
N GLY A 23 18.20 9.00 8.57
CA GLY A 23 16.93 9.55 8.12
C GLY A 23 16.22 8.64 7.11
N MET A 24 16.94 8.07 6.16
CA MET A 24 16.40 7.09 5.21
C MET A 24 15.93 5.82 5.92
N LEU A 25 16.70 5.33 6.89
CA LEU A 25 16.35 4.16 7.67
C LEU A 25 15.07 4.39 8.49
N VAL A 26 14.98 5.51 9.19
CA VAL A 26 13.79 5.90 9.95
C VAL A 26 12.57 6.04 9.03
N HIS A 27 12.75 6.72 7.90
CA HIS A 27 11.68 6.86 6.90
C HIS A 27 11.19 5.50 6.39
N ASN A 28 12.10 4.57 6.13
CA ASN A 28 11.75 3.22 5.65
C ASN A 28 11.03 2.39 6.72
N LEU A 29 11.46 2.50 7.98
CA LEU A 29 10.86 1.73 9.09
C LEU A 29 9.50 2.28 9.54
N PHE A 30 9.31 3.58 9.51
CA PHE A 30 8.11 4.24 10.04
C PHE A 30 7.22 4.88 8.98
N GLY A 31 7.67 4.93 7.73
CA GLY A 31 6.97 5.62 6.65
C GLY A 31 5.55 5.12 6.40
N GLU A 32 5.30 3.82 6.54
CA GLU A 32 3.97 3.24 6.37
C GLU A 32 3.00 3.68 7.48
N LYS A 33 3.47 3.72 8.72
CA LYS A 33 2.66 4.17 9.87
C LYS A 33 2.23 5.62 9.73
N TRP A 34 3.10 6.45 9.17
CA TRP A 34 2.79 7.87 8.97
C TRP A 34 1.80 8.11 7.82
N LYS A 35 1.75 7.20 6.85
CA LYS A 35 0.81 7.27 5.74
C LYS A 35 -0.62 6.88 6.12
N GLY A 36 -0.80 6.27 7.28
CA GLY A 36 -2.11 5.91 7.82
C GLY A 36 -2.71 4.62 7.23
N TYR A 37 -1.93 3.83 6.50
CA TYR A 37 -2.33 2.51 6.02
C TYR A 37 -1.24 1.48 6.29
N GLU A 38 -1.60 0.21 6.26
CA GLU A 38 -0.68 -0.92 6.47
C GLU A 38 -0.46 -1.69 5.18
N SER A 39 0.69 -2.34 5.06
CA SER A 39 0.95 -3.32 4.00
C SER A 39 0.68 -4.72 4.54
N VAL A 40 0.00 -5.53 3.74
CA VAL A 40 -0.34 -6.92 4.10
C VAL A 40 0.11 -7.89 3.01
N ASP A 41 0.53 -9.08 3.43
CA ASP A 41 0.84 -10.17 2.52
C ASP A 41 -0.44 -10.72 1.87
N PRO A 42 -0.34 -11.43 0.73
CA PRO A 42 -1.51 -12.06 0.11
C PRO A 42 -2.31 -12.97 1.05
N VAL A 43 -1.64 -13.72 1.92
CA VAL A 43 -2.30 -14.59 2.89
C VAL A 43 -3.07 -13.79 3.94
N GLU A 44 -2.49 -12.71 4.44
CA GLU A 44 -3.17 -11.80 5.36
C GLU A 44 -4.35 -11.11 4.67
N ALA A 45 -4.19 -10.70 3.42
CA ALA A 45 -5.24 -10.07 2.63
C ALA A 45 -6.44 -11.00 2.44
N ILE A 46 -6.21 -12.25 2.08
CA ILE A 46 -7.31 -13.22 1.91
C ILE A 46 -8.00 -13.52 3.24
N ASN A 47 -7.28 -13.54 4.35
CA ASN A 47 -7.86 -13.68 5.67
C ASN A 47 -8.76 -12.49 6.03
N LEU A 48 -8.35 -11.28 5.71
CA LEU A 48 -9.19 -10.09 5.89
C LEU A 48 -10.48 -10.19 5.08
N ILE A 49 -10.41 -10.64 3.84
CA ILE A 49 -11.57 -10.83 2.96
C ILE A 49 -12.51 -11.89 3.52
N ASN A 50 -11.97 -13.03 3.97
CA ASN A 50 -12.78 -14.17 4.41
C ASN A 50 -13.34 -14.00 5.82
N HIS A 51 -12.63 -13.34 6.73
CA HIS A 51 -12.98 -13.29 8.16
C HIS A 51 -13.36 -11.91 8.66
N LYS A 52 -12.99 -10.85 7.98
CA LYS A 52 -13.28 -9.45 8.36
C LYS A 52 -14.19 -8.75 7.35
N ASP A 53 -14.70 -9.49 6.39
CA ASP A 53 -15.57 -8.96 5.33
C ASP A 53 -14.92 -7.77 4.58
N ALA A 54 -13.61 -7.83 4.40
CA ALA A 54 -12.86 -6.81 3.67
C ALA A 54 -13.23 -6.83 2.19
N ILE A 55 -13.30 -5.65 1.58
CA ILE A 55 -13.42 -5.55 0.13
C ILE A 55 -12.03 -5.43 -0.49
N PHE A 56 -11.90 -5.90 -1.71
CA PHE A 56 -10.68 -5.74 -2.51
C PHE A 56 -10.94 -4.72 -3.62
N VAL A 57 -10.09 -3.70 -3.68
CA VAL A 57 -10.14 -2.67 -4.72
C VAL A 57 -8.93 -2.83 -5.63
N ASP A 58 -9.20 -3.13 -6.90
CA ASP A 58 -8.18 -3.28 -7.93
C ASP A 58 -8.02 -1.96 -8.68
N VAL A 59 -6.84 -1.35 -8.58
CA VAL A 59 -6.54 -0.05 -9.20
C VAL A 59 -5.69 -0.18 -10.47
N ARG A 60 -5.62 -1.40 -11.02
CA ARG A 60 -4.95 -1.65 -12.30
C ARG A 60 -5.76 -1.11 -13.48
N SER A 61 -5.13 -1.08 -14.65
CA SER A 61 -5.85 -0.78 -15.90
C SER A 61 -6.83 -1.91 -16.28
N ASP A 62 -7.79 -1.59 -17.14
CA ASP A 62 -8.75 -2.57 -17.66
C ASP A 62 -8.04 -3.75 -18.34
N ARG A 63 -7.01 -3.46 -19.10
CA ARG A 63 -6.22 -4.47 -19.81
C ARG A 63 -5.54 -5.47 -18.87
N GLU A 64 -4.96 -4.97 -17.78
CA GLU A 64 -4.31 -5.83 -16.77
C GLU A 64 -5.34 -6.72 -16.06
N ARG A 65 -6.51 -6.18 -15.78
CA ARG A 65 -7.58 -6.88 -15.09
C ARG A 65 -8.14 -8.05 -15.92
N THR A 66 -8.21 -7.93 -17.23
CA THR A 66 -8.72 -8.98 -18.11
C THR A 66 -7.90 -10.27 -18.04
N GLY A 67 -6.64 -10.20 -17.67
CA GLY A 67 -5.76 -11.36 -17.47
C GLY A 67 -6.01 -12.14 -16.18
N GLY A 68 -6.91 -11.69 -15.33
CA GLY A 68 -7.23 -12.30 -14.04
C GLY A 68 -7.25 -11.29 -12.91
N HIS A 69 -8.22 -11.43 -12.01
CA HIS A 69 -8.39 -10.52 -10.87
C HIS A 69 -8.96 -11.28 -9.66
N VAL A 70 -8.89 -10.65 -8.51
CA VAL A 70 -9.44 -11.22 -7.27
C VAL A 70 -10.97 -11.28 -7.37
N LEU A 71 -11.53 -12.42 -6.97
CA LEU A 71 -12.97 -12.64 -6.97
C LEU A 71 -13.70 -11.58 -6.13
N ASN A 72 -14.80 -11.04 -6.67
CA ASN A 72 -15.61 -9.99 -6.04
C ASN A 72 -14.86 -8.66 -5.82
N SER A 73 -13.70 -8.46 -6.44
CA SER A 73 -12.98 -7.21 -6.35
C SER A 73 -13.69 -6.09 -7.11
N LYS A 74 -13.63 -4.88 -6.57
CA LYS A 74 -14.08 -3.68 -7.26
C LYS A 74 -12.95 -3.11 -8.09
N HIS A 75 -13.26 -2.78 -9.34
CA HIS A 75 -12.28 -2.22 -10.25
C HIS A 75 -12.46 -0.72 -10.40
N ILE A 76 -11.50 0.03 -9.91
CA ILE A 76 -11.42 1.48 -10.09
C ILE A 76 -9.97 1.83 -10.40
N PRO A 77 -9.61 2.03 -11.69
CA PRO A 77 -8.25 2.37 -12.06
C PRO A 77 -7.74 3.62 -11.32
N LEU A 78 -6.47 3.65 -10.99
CA LEU A 78 -5.88 4.73 -10.21
C LEU A 78 -6.10 6.12 -10.83
N ASN A 79 -6.01 6.23 -12.14
CA ASN A 79 -6.15 7.49 -12.86
C ASN A 79 -7.55 8.12 -12.76
N VAL A 80 -8.58 7.33 -12.44
CA VAL A 80 -9.96 7.80 -12.27
C VAL A 80 -10.46 7.71 -10.82
N LEU A 81 -9.61 7.24 -9.90
CA LEU A 81 -10.00 6.99 -8.52
C LEU A 81 -10.55 8.25 -7.83
N LYS A 82 -9.92 9.40 -8.01
CA LYS A 82 -10.38 10.66 -7.40
C LYS A 82 -11.83 11.00 -7.76
N GLY A 83 -12.22 10.78 -9.01
CA GLY A 83 -13.58 11.06 -9.48
C GLY A 83 -14.59 9.98 -9.11
N ARG A 84 -14.13 8.79 -8.74
CA ARG A 84 -14.97 7.63 -8.46
C ARG A 84 -14.89 7.11 -7.03
N ILE A 85 -14.16 7.79 -6.18
CA ILE A 85 -13.94 7.34 -4.79
C ILE A 85 -15.25 7.29 -3.99
N HIS A 86 -16.23 8.11 -4.35
CA HIS A 86 -17.55 8.11 -3.75
C HIS A 86 -18.30 6.77 -3.93
N GLU A 87 -17.97 5.98 -4.94
CA GLU A 87 -18.53 4.64 -5.13
C GLU A 87 -18.19 3.68 -3.99
N LEU A 88 -17.15 4.02 -3.20
CA LEU A 88 -16.70 3.24 -2.05
C LEU A 88 -17.18 3.79 -0.70
N ASP A 89 -17.98 4.85 -0.68
CA ASP A 89 -18.37 5.54 0.56
C ASP A 89 -19.01 4.62 1.60
N LYS A 90 -19.80 3.65 1.17
CA LYS A 90 -20.43 2.67 2.06
C LYS A 90 -19.43 1.73 2.75
N HIS A 91 -18.17 1.72 2.32
CA HIS A 91 -17.11 0.88 2.87
C HIS A 91 -16.12 1.64 3.76
N LYS A 92 -16.35 2.93 4.04
CA LYS A 92 -15.43 3.77 4.82
C LYS A 92 -15.10 3.23 6.20
N GLY A 93 -16.04 2.58 6.87
CA GLY A 93 -15.84 1.95 8.17
C GLY A 93 -15.41 0.49 8.08
N LYS A 94 -15.26 -0.06 6.89
CA LYS A 94 -14.90 -1.46 6.66
C LYS A 94 -13.41 -1.58 6.29
N HIS A 95 -12.90 -2.82 6.35
CA HIS A 95 -11.55 -3.11 5.88
C HIS A 95 -11.50 -3.09 4.35
N VAL A 96 -10.55 -2.35 3.80
CA VAL A 96 -10.35 -2.21 2.34
C VAL A 96 -8.93 -2.61 2.00
N VAL A 97 -8.77 -3.65 1.19
CA VAL A 97 -7.49 -4.08 0.65
C VAL A 97 -7.37 -3.53 -0.76
N VAL A 98 -6.29 -2.82 -1.04
CA VAL A 98 -6.05 -2.23 -2.36
C VAL A 98 -4.89 -2.95 -3.03
N GLY A 99 -5.08 -3.38 -4.25
CA GLY A 99 -4.07 -4.09 -5.02
C GLY A 99 -3.84 -3.50 -6.40
N CYS A 100 -2.61 -3.58 -6.85
CA CYS A 100 -2.20 -3.35 -8.23
C CYS A 100 -1.27 -4.48 -8.68
N ARG A 101 -0.47 -4.28 -9.71
CA ARG A 101 0.44 -5.33 -10.17
C ARG A 101 1.56 -5.63 -9.16
N SER A 102 2.21 -4.60 -8.62
CA SER A 102 3.41 -4.74 -7.77
C SER A 102 3.31 -4.05 -6.41
N GLY A 103 2.24 -3.28 -6.15
CA GLY A 103 2.03 -2.55 -4.89
C GLY A 103 2.32 -1.06 -4.94
N HIS A 104 2.88 -0.54 -6.03
CA HIS A 104 3.25 0.88 -6.15
C HIS A 104 2.03 1.80 -6.38
N ARG A 105 1.21 1.50 -7.39
CA ARG A 105 -0.03 2.25 -7.66
C ARG A 105 -1.04 2.14 -6.52
N SER A 106 -1.15 0.96 -5.95
CA SER A 106 -2.06 0.72 -4.82
C SER A 106 -1.66 1.49 -3.56
N SER A 107 -0.36 1.74 -3.34
CA SER A 107 0.07 2.57 -2.22
C SER A 107 -0.39 4.02 -2.37
N GLN A 108 -0.38 4.57 -3.58
CA GLN A 108 -0.95 5.88 -3.86
C GLN A 108 -2.47 5.91 -3.63
N ALA A 109 -3.16 4.87 -4.08
CA ALA A 109 -4.60 4.72 -3.86
C ALA A 109 -4.95 4.65 -2.37
N CYS A 110 -4.17 3.91 -1.57
CA CYS A 110 -4.33 3.86 -0.12
C CYS A 110 -4.23 5.24 0.52
N GLY A 111 -3.27 6.06 0.09
CA GLY A 111 -3.13 7.43 0.55
C GLY A 111 -4.35 8.29 0.24
N GLN A 112 -4.91 8.15 -0.97
CA GLN A 112 -6.15 8.85 -1.36
C GLN A 112 -7.36 8.41 -0.53
N LEU A 113 -7.50 7.11 -0.29
CA LEU A 113 -8.59 6.58 0.53
C LEU A 113 -8.51 7.11 1.97
N ARG A 114 -7.33 7.10 2.57
CA ARG A 114 -7.13 7.65 3.93
C ARG A 114 -7.52 9.13 4.02
N LYS A 115 -7.15 9.92 3.03
CA LYS A 115 -7.52 11.35 2.98
C LYS A 115 -9.03 11.56 2.86
N ASN A 116 -9.76 10.58 2.35
CA ASN A 116 -11.21 10.64 2.16
C ASN A 116 -12.00 9.94 3.27
N GLY A 117 -11.39 9.67 4.42
CA GLY A 117 -12.07 9.17 5.61
C GLY A 117 -12.20 7.66 5.73
N PHE A 118 -11.48 6.89 4.93
CA PHE A 118 -11.42 5.43 5.07
C PHE A 118 -10.55 5.06 6.27
N GLU A 119 -11.09 4.27 7.20
CA GLU A 119 -10.46 4.00 8.50
C GLU A 119 -9.46 2.84 8.46
N HIS A 120 -9.77 1.78 7.70
CA HIS A 120 -8.99 0.53 7.65
C HIS A 120 -8.55 0.23 6.23
N VAL A 121 -7.40 0.77 5.84
CA VAL A 121 -6.86 0.65 4.48
C VAL A 121 -5.57 -0.16 4.49
N TYR A 122 -5.48 -1.13 3.60
CA TYR A 122 -4.34 -2.04 3.47
C TYR A 122 -3.83 -2.06 2.03
N ASN A 123 -2.51 -1.97 1.88
CA ASN A 123 -1.85 -2.15 0.59
C ASN A 123 -1.43 -3.60 0.42
N LEU A 124 -1.82 -4.24 -0.67
CA LEU A 124 -1.38 -5.60 -0.99
C LEU A 124 0.11 -5.59 -1.36
N ARG A 125 0.95 -6.09 -0.46
CA ARG A 125 2.41 -6.13 -0.64
C ARG A 125 2.77 -7.03 -1.81
N GLY A 126 3.54 -6.50 -2.75
CA GLY A 126 3.91 -7.22 -3.96
C GLY A 126 2.80 -7.34 -4.99
N GLY A 127 1.60 -6.84 -4.72
CA GLY A 127 0.47 -6.78 -5.64
C GLY A 127 0.00 -8.12 -6.16
N MET A 128 -0.58 -8.12 -7.35
CA MET A 128 -1.11 -9.34 -7.99
C MET A 128 -0.01 -10.34 -8.34
N LEU A 129 1.22 -9.90 -8.54
CA LEU A 129 2.36 -10.81 -8.73
C LEU A 129 2.57 -11.70 -7.50
N ALA A 130 2.56 -11.11 -6.30
CA ALA A 130 2.68 -11.86 -5.06
C ALA A 130 1.43 -12.72 -4.79
N TRP A 131 0.24 -12.24 -5.13
CA TRP A 131 -1.01 -12.98 -5.02
C TRP A 131 -0.98 -14.27 -5.83
N GLN A 132 -0.56 -14.17 -7.09
CA GLN A 132 -0.42 -15.32 -7.99
C GLN A 132 0.69 -16.28 -7.54
N ASN A 133 1.82 -15.75 -7.08
CA ASN A 133 2.93 -16.57 -6.55
C ASN A 133 2.53 -17.33 -5.28
N ALA A 134 1.58 -16.83 -4.51
CA ALA A 134 1.01 -17.53 -3.36
C ALA A 134 -0.07 -18.54 -3.74
N ASN A 135 -0.33 -18.75 -5.03
CA ASN A 135 -1.34 -19.66 -5.59
C ASN A 135 -2.77 -19.36 -5.08
N LEU A 136 -3.06 -18.10 -4.81
CA LEU A 136 -4.40 -17.68 -4.42
C LEU A 136 -5.32 -17.55 -5.64
N PRO A 137 -6.64 -17.76 -5.47
CA PRO A 137 -7.56 -17.83 -6.59
C PRO A 137 -7.74 -16.48 -7.29
N VAL A 138 -7.80 -16.54 -8.62
CA VAL A 138 -8.17 -15.41 -9.48
C VAL A 138 -9.26 -15.86 -10.44
N THR A 139 -10.00 -14.91 -10.97
CA THR A 139 -11.05 -15.15 -11.98
C THR A 139 -10.88 -14.22 -13.16
N THR A 140 -11.35 -14.64 -14.32
CA THR A 140 -11.44 -13.79 -15.52
C THR A 140 -12.88 -13.35 -15.79
N LYS A 141 -13.82 -13.78 -14.94
CA LYS A 141 -15.26 -13.47 -15.07
C LYS A 141 -15.62 -12.20 -14.29
N GLY A 142 -16.31 -11.32 -14.92
CA GLY A 142 -16.88 -10.13 -14.30
C GLY A 142 -15.90 -9.04 -14.02
#